data_05751ae8dbc46158b98a07c3dd9cfc86
#
_entry.id   05751ae8dbc46158b98a07c3dd9cfc86
#
_cell.length_a   1.000
_cell.length_b   1.000
_cell.length_c   1.000
_cell.angle_alpha   90.00
_cell.angle_beta   90.00
_cell.angle_gamma   90.00
#
_symmetry.space_group_name_H-M   'P 1'
#
loop_
_entity.id
_entity.type
_entity.pdbx_description
1 polymer ?
#
loop_
_entity_poly.entity_id
_entity_poly.type
_entity_poly.pdbx_seq_one_letter_code
_entity_poly.pdbx_strand_id
1 'polypeptide(L)'
;MRCELEGGGMFNPKNYYAMKTIRKKLRVTWGKLIYRVLVGLGLTSVAFVFQACYAPYYSASYERCISGEVLSSKTQKPIQGVRVWGGHEPGYVETDEQGRFHLHCPIADNYPIYFADQSDSIAAYLPKDTIISDAKYEGEIITIYLNQP
;
A
#
# COMPACT_ATOMS: atom_id res chain seq x y z
N MET A 1 29.85 37.51 77.36
CA MET A 1 30.59 36.85 76.30
C MET A 1 29.99 37.27 74.99
N ARG A 2 30.74 38.02 74.22
CA ARG A 2 30.33 38.65 72.96
C ARG A 2 30.82 37.71 71.82
N CYS A 3 29.97 37.23 70.95
CA CYS A 3 30.37 36.58 69.68
C CYS A 3 30.03 37.53 68.56
N GLU A 4 31.03 38.19 68.08
CA GLU A 4 30.99 38.88 66.76
C GLU A 4 31.10 37.85 65.69
N LEU A 5 30.15 37.87 64.76
CA LEU A 5 30.23 37.19 63.43
C LEU A 5 30.32 38.28 62.36
N GLU A 6 31.55 38.73 62.13
CA GLU A 6 31.89 39.45 60.91
C GLU A 6 31.99 38.45 59.77
N GLY A 7 31.05 38.52 58.81
CA GLY A 7 31.04 37.83 57.54
C GLY A 7 30.60 38.77 56.47
N GLY A 8 31.26 39.92 56.33
CA GLY A 8 31.05 40.87 55.23
C GLY A 8 31.53 40.31 53.89
N GLY A 9 30.77 39.49 53.31
CA GLY A 9 30.97 39.09 51.90
C GLY A 9 30.76 40.31 50.99
N MET A 10 31.88 40.89 50.55
CA MET A 10 31.90 42.03 49.62
C MET A 10 31.10 41.75 48.36
N PHE A 11 29.88 42.28 48.32
CA PHE A 11 28.98 42.15 47.19
C PHE A 11 29.54 42.90 45.97
N ASN A 12 30.18 42.16 45.03
CA ASN A 12 30.76 42.77 43.84
C ASN A 12 29.69 42.92 42.77
N PRO A 13 29.22 44.16 42.52
CA PRO A 13 28.13 44.39 41.54
C PRO A 13 28.47 43.96 40.12
N LYS A 14 29.76 43.90 39.78
CA LYS A 14 30.21 43.46 38.46
C LYS A 14 29.85 41.98 38.17
N ASN A 15 29.94 41.13 39.19
CA ASN A 15 29.56 39.71 39.04
C ASN A 15 28.05 39.50 38.88
N TYR A 16 27.24 40.35 39.51
CA TYR A 16 25.79 40.28 39.38
C TYR A 16 25.31 40.60 37.93
N TYR A 17 25.88 41.64 37.34
CA TYR A 17 25.52 41.99 35.94
C TYR A 17 26.03 40.96 34.93
N ALA A 18 27.19 40.37 35.14
CA ALA A 18 27.73 39.31 34.31
C ALA A 18 26.81 38.05 34.31
N MET A 19 26.39 37.61 35.51
CA MET A 19 25.44 36.47 35.60
C MET A 19 24.08 36.74 34.99
N LYS A 20 23.55 37.98 35.12
CA LYS A 20 22.27 38.36 34.50
C LYS A 20 22.35 38.35 32.98
N THR A 21 23.48 38.78 32.40
CA THR A 21 23.72 38.78 30.96
C THR A 21 23.86 37.36 30.40
N ILE A 22 24.57 36.48 31.11
CA ILE A 22 24.72 35.07 30.73
C ILE A 22 23.38 34.34 30.75
N ARG A 23 22.55 34.54 31.76
CA ARG A 23 21.20 33.96 31.84
C ARG A 23 20.28 34.43 30.73
N LYS A 24 20.34 35.68 30.30
CA LYS A 24 19.60 36.20 29.16
C LYS A 24 20.05 35.54 27.84
N LYS A 25 21.35 35.45 27.58
CA LYS A 25 21.91 34.80 26.39
C LYS A 25 21.54 33.31 26.33
N LEU A 26 21.62 32.59 27.46
CA LEU A 26 21.21 31.19 27.56
C LEU A 26 19.72 30.99 27.21
N ARG A 27 18.83 31.83 27.76
CA ARG A 27 17.39 31.71 27.47
C ARG A 27 17.05 31.92 25.99
N VAL A 28 17.71 32.86 25.32
CA VAL A 28 17.48 33.12 23.88
C VAL A 28 18.00 32.00 23.02
N THR A 29 19.13 31.42 23.38
CA THR A 29 19.71 30.25 22.65
C THR A 29 18.85 28.99 22.85
N TRP A 30 18.37 28.73 24.04
CA TRP A 30 17.47 27.61 24.34
C TRP A 30 16.13 27.71 23.59
N GLY A 31 15.55 28.91 23.56
CA GLY A 31 14.31 29.12 22.80
C GLY A 31 14.46 28.81 21.31
N LYS A 32 15.57 29.25 20.72
CA LYS A 32 15.89 28.94 19.31
C LYS A 32 16.14 27.44 19.09
N LEU A 33 16.79 26.76 20.03
CA LEU A 33 17.04 25.32 19.97
C LEU A 33 15.73 24.54 20.06
N ILE A 34 14.88 24.85 21.03
CA ILE A 34 13.57 24.22 21.21
C ILE A 34 12.70 24.42 19.98
N TYR A 35 12.67 25.63 19.41
CA TYR A 35 11.93 25.90 18.20
C TYR A 35 12.40 25.06 17.01
N ARG A 36 13.72 24.90 16.82
CA ARG A 36 14.29 24.05 15.77
C ARG A 36 13.93 22.57 15.95
N VAL A 37 13.97 22.10 17.19
CA VAL A 37 13.58 20.72 17.52
C VAL A 37 12.10 20.48 17.26
N LEU A 38 11.23 21.41 17.68
CA LEU A 38 9.78 21.30 17.46
C LEU A 38 9.41 21.35 15.97
N VAL A 39 10.04 22.23 15.20
CA VAL A 39 9.84 22.30 13.76
C VAL A 39 10.33 21.02 13.08
N GLY A 40 11.50 20.52 13.48
CA GLY A 40 12.04 19.26 12.96
C GLY A 40 11.14 18.06 13.27
N LEU A 41 10.63 17.94 14.50
CA LEU A 41 9.68 16.89 14.88
C LEU A 41 8.34 17.03 14.16
N GLY A 42 7.86 18.26 13.93
CA GLY A 42 6.63 18.52 13.17
C GLY A 42 6.75 18.06 11.71
N LEU A 43 7.86 18.37 11.05
CA LEU A 43 8.10 17.94 9.67
C LEU A 43 8.24 16.43 9.53
N THR A 44 8.90 15.75 10.48
CA THR A 44 9.02 14.30 10.46
C THR A 44 7.67 13.61 10.68
N SER A 45 6.84 14.11 11.60
CA SER A 45 5.50 13.52 11.84
C SER A 45 4.59 13.64 10.61
N VAL A 46 4.63 14.76 9.89
CA VAL A 46 3.89 14.93 8.63
C VAL A 46 4.38 13.93 7.58
N ALA A 47 5.69 13.74 7.44
CA ALA A 47 6.25 12.75 6.51
C ALA A 47 5.81 11.32 6.84
N PHE A 48 5.75 10.95 8.13
CA PHE A 48 5.24 9.63 8.55
C PHE A 48 3.77 9.43 8.23
N VAL A 49 2.93 10.46 8.37
CA VAL A 49 1.50 10.36 8.01
C VAL A 49 1.32 10.14 6.52
N PHE A 50 2.08 10.83 5.68
CA PHE A 50 2.03 10.60 4.24
C PHE A 50 2.52 9.19 3.85
N GLN A 51 3.56 8.67 4.50
CA GLN A 51 4.03 7.31 4.24
C GLN A 51 3.01 6.24 4.67
N ALA A 52 2.31 6.45 5.79
CA ALA A 52 1.26 5.54 6.23
C ALA A 52 0.04 5.50 5.28
N CYS A 53 -0.28 6.61 4.62
CA CYS A 53 -1.34 6.65 3.61
C CYS A 53 -0.91 6.10 2.24
N TYR A 54 0.40 6.06 1.96
CA TYR A 54 0.96 5.56 0.70
C TYR A 54 1.55 4.15 0.81
N ALA A 55 1.51 3.53 1.97
CA ALA A 55 1.86 2.12 2.06
C ALA A 55 0.87 1.36 1.16
N PRO A 56 1.32 0.74 0.05
CA PRO A 56 0.44 -0.13 -0.72
C PRO A 56 -0.08 -1.16 0.27
N TYR A 57 -1.39 -1.33 0.30
CA TYR A 57 -2.04 -2.37 1.07
C TYR A 57 -1.68 -3.71 0.43
N TYR A 58 -0.44 -4.13 0.62
CA TYR A 58 -0.03 -5.51 0.43
C TYR A 58 -0.57 -6.29 1.62
N SER A 59 -1.85 -6.61 1.57
CA SER A 59 -2.28 -7.79 2.28
C SER A 59 -1.42 -8.93 1.70
N ALA A 60 -0.64 -9.57 2.52
CA ALA A 60 -0.07 -10.87 2.21
C ALA A 60 -1.22 -11.89 2.19
N SER A 61 -2.17 -11.68 1.28
CA SER A 61 -3.12 -12.68 0.89
C SER A 61 -2.30 -13.69 0.11
N TYR A 62 -2.30 -14.91 0.57
CA TYR A 62 -1.72 -16.01 -0.17
C TYR A 62 -2.34 -15.96 -1.56
N GLU A 63 -1.52 -15.64 -2.56
CA GLU A 63 -1.95 -15.58 -3.93
C GLU A 63 -1.78 -16.96 -4.55
N ARG A 64 -2.81 -17.41 -5.23
CA ARG A 64 -2.70 -18.57 -6.10
C ARG A 64 -2.77 -18.13 -7.56
N CYS A 65 -2.11 -18.90 -8.42
CA CYS A 65 -2.18 -18.70 -9.86
C CYS A 65 -3.17 -19.71 -10.43
N ILE A 66 -4.21 -19.21 -11.08
CA ILE A 66 -5.18 -20.02 -11.85
C ILE A 66 -4.79 -19.96 -13.30
N SER A 67 -4.53 -21.11 -13.89
CA SER A 67 -4.21 -21.27 -15.29
C SER A 67 -5.35 -21.94 -16.02
N GLY A 68 -5.65 -21.47 -17.22
CA GLY A 68 -6.72 -22.05 -18.02
C GLY A 68 -6.57 -21.77 -19.50
N GLU A 69 -7.50 -22.35 -20.26
CA GLU A 69 -7.66 -22.11 -21.69
C GLU A 69 -9.12 -21.77 -22.02
N VAL A 70 -9.31 -20.87 -22.98
CA VAL A 70 -10.62 -20.44 -23.45
C VAL A 70 -10.81 -20.92 -24.89
N LEU A 71 -11.85 -21.72 -25.09
CA LEU A 71 -12.17 -22.32 -26.35
C LEU A 71 -13.57 -21.91 -26.86
N SER A 72 -13.76 -21.88 -28.16
CA SER A 72 -15.09 -21.72 -28.75
C SER A 72 -15.91 -22.99 -28.56
N SER A 73 -17.12 -22.88 -28.07
CA SER A 73 -18.03 -24.02 -27.89
C SER A 73 -18.39 -24.72 -29.21
N LYS A 74 -18.47 -23.95 -30.31
CA LYS A 74 -18.83 -24.50 -31.66
C LYS A 74 -17.64 -25.15 -32.36
N THR A 75 -16.48 -24.48 -32.34
CA THR A 75 -15.35 -24.89 -33.19
C THR A 75 -14.26 -25.62 -32.45
N GLN A 76 -14.30 -25.61 -31.08
CA GLN A 76 -13.27 -26.13 -30.19
C GLN A 76 -11.89 -25.49 -30.42
N LYS A 77 -11.84 -24.34 -31.10
CA LYS A 77 -10.60 -23.59 -31.33
C LYS A 77 -10.34 -22.60 -30.20
N PRO A 78 -9.06 -22.34 -29.89
CA PRO A 78 -8.69 -21.35 -28.92
C PRO A 78 -9.13 -19.95 -29.32
N ILE A 79 -9.49 -19.14 -28.34
CA ILE A 79 -9.92 -17.75 -28.53
C ILE A 79 -8.88 -16.84 -27.89
N GLN A 80 -8.22 -16.04 -28.74
CA GLN A 80 -7.27 -15.01 -28.31
C GLN A 80 -8.00 -13.72 -27.92
N GLY A 81 -7.42 -12.94 -26.98
CA GLY A 81 -7.87 -11.59 -26.61
C GLY A 81 -9.12 -11.56 -25.74
N VAL A 82 -9.53 -12.68 -25.16
CA VAL A 82 -10.59 -12.71 -24.15
C VAL A 82 -10.06 -12.13 -22.87
N ARG A 83 -10.75 -11.13 -22.31
CA ARG A 83 -10.43 -10.58 -20.98
C ARG A 83 -10.96 -11.48 -19.89
N VAL A 84 -10.06 -11.78 -18.96
CA VAL A 84 -10.31 -12.63 -17.80
C VAL A 84 -9.98 -11.84 -16.54
N TRP A 85 -10.94 -11.71 -15.64
CA TRP A 85 -10.71 -11.02 -14.37
C TRP A 85 -11.43 -11.72 -13.22
N GLY A 86 -10.94 -11.51 -12.01
CA GLY A 86 -11.51 -12.12 -10.81
C GLY A 86 -12.24 -11.11 -9.93
N GLY A 87 -13.28 -11.55 -9.31
CA GLY A 87 -14.10 -10.95 -8.26
C GLY A 87 -14.05 -9.44 -8.09
N HIS A 88 -13.23 -8.99 -7.16
CA HIS A 88 -13.20 -7.59 -6.71
C HIS A 88 -11.87 -6.88 -6.99
N GLU A 89 -10.95 -7.51 -7.70
CA GLU A 89 -9.65 -6.91 -7.94
C GLU A 89 -9.65 -6.06 -9.22
N PRO A 90 -9.02 -4.86 -9.17
CA PRO A 90 -8.85 -4.05 -10.35
C PRO A 90 -7.73 -4.65 -11.21
N GLY A 91 -8.08 -5.37 -12.23
CA GLY A 91 -7.13 -5.94 -13.17
C GLY A 91 -7.75 -7.05 -14.01
N TYR A 92 -7.21 -7.24 -15.20
CA TYR A 92 -7.58 -8.33 -16.07
C TYR A 92 -6.33 -8.86 -16.76
N VAL A 93 -6.40 -10.10 -17.22
CA VAL A 93 -5.44 -10.70 -18.14
C VAL A 93 -6.13 -11.00 -19.45
N GLU A 94 -5.41 -11.03 -20.56
CA GLU A 94 -5.95 -11.41 -21.87
C GLU A 94 -5.42 -12.77 -22.26
N THR A 95 -6.25 -13.56 -22.95
CA THR A 95 -5.83 -14.86 -23.48
C THR A 95 -4.85 -14.70 -24.62
N ASP A 96 -3.83 -15.56 -24.66
CA ASP A 96 -2.81 -15.62 -25.72
C ASP A 96 -3.34 -16.27 -27.02
N GLU A 97 -2.48 -16.41 -28.03
CA GLU A 97 -2.81 -17.05 -29.33
C GLU A 97 -3.28 -18.50 -29.18
N GLN A 98 -2.92 -19.17 -28.10
CA GLN A 98 -3.36 -20.53 -27.78
C GLN A 98 -4.59 -20.53 -26.87
N GLY A 99 -5.20 -19.36 -26.62
CA GLY A 99 -6.35 -19.20 -25.74
C GLY A 99 -6.04 -19.35 -24.26
N ARG A 100 -4.77 -19.32 -23.83
CA ARG A 100 -4.35 -19.55 -22.47
C ARG A 100 -4.32 -18.27 -21.67
N PHE A 101 -4.62 -18.38 -20.37
CA PHE A 101 -4.51 -17.28 -19.42
C PHE A 101 -3.88 -17.74 -18.10
N HIS A 102 -3.28 -16.79 -17.38
CA HIS A 102 -2.76 -16.96 -16.04
C HIS A 102 -3.27 -15.81 -15.18
N LEU A 103 -4.15 -16.10 -14.24
CA LEU A 103 -4.76 -15.12 -13.35
C LEU A 103 -4.25 -15.32 -11.92
N HIS A 104 -3.66 -14.28 -11.34
CA HIS A 104 -3.34 -14.26 -9.91
C HIS A 104 -4.59 -13.84 -9.13
N CYS A 105 -4.96 -14.61 -8.12
CA CYS A 105 -6.11 -14.33 -7.30
C CYS A 105 -5.88 -14.72 -5.84
N PRO A 106 -6.57 -14.09 -4.89
CA PRO A 106 -6.51 -14.50 -3.50
C PRO A 106 -7.08 -15.91 -3.33
N ILE A 107 -6.57 -16.64 -2.33
CA ILE A 107 -7.14 -17.91 -1.93
C ILE A 107 -8.45 -17.62 -1.22
N ALA A 108 -9.56 -17.92 -1.85
CA ALA A 108 -10.90 -17.76 -1.31
C ALA A 108 -11.81 -18.88 -1.82
N ASP A 109 -12.67 -19.36 -0.94
CA ASP A 109 -13.74 -20.29 -1.33
C ASP A 109 -14.72 -19.59 -2.28
N ASN A 110 -15.08 -20.25 -3.38
CA ASN A 110 -16.05 -19.74 -4.34
C ASN A 110 -15.65 -18.40 -5.00
N TYR A 111 -14.43 -18.32 -5.54
CA TYR A 111 -13.94 -17.14 -6.21
C TYR A 111 -14.54 -17.01 -7.62
N PRO A 112 -15.29 -15.95 -7.94
CA PRO A 112 -15.88 -15.76 -9.26
C PRO A 112 -14.83 -15.25 -10.24
N ILE A 113 -14.77 -15.85 -11.44
CA ILE A 113 -13.97 -15.40 -12.58
C ILE A 113 -14.90 -15.09 -13.73
N TYR A 114 -14.65 -13.97 -14.38
CA TYR A 114 -15.43 -13.44 -15.48
C TYR A 114 -14.61 -13.46 -16.78
N PHE A 115 -15.28 -13.76 -17.87
CA PHE A 115 -14.72 -13.82 -19.21
C PHE A 115 -15.54 -12.94 -20.13
N ALA A 116 -14.92 -12.01 -20.87
CA ALA A 116 -15.58 -11.21 -21.87
C ALA A 116 -14.69 -11.00 -23.11
N ASP A 117 -15.27 -11.18 -24.26
CA ASP A 117 -14.67 -10.82 -25.54
C ASP A 117 -14.75 -9.29 -25.71
N GLN A 118 -13.63 -8.67 -26.06
CA GLN A 118 -13.51 -7.22 -26.26
C GLN A 118 -13.23 -6.85 -27.72
N SER A 119 -13.63 -7.67 -28.66
CA SER A 119 -13.55 -7.27 -30.07
C SER A 119 -14.40 -6.00 -30.30
N ASP A 120 -13.75 -4.93 -30.77
CA ASP A 120 -14.29 -3.56 -30.89
C ASP A 120 -15.50 -3.41 -31.82
N SER A 121 -15.90 -4.43 -32.54
CA SER A 121 -16.91 -4.28 -33.56
C SER A 121 -18.21 -5.04 -33.33
N ILE A 122 -18.23 -6.14 -32.68
CA ILE A 122 -19.40 -6.91 -32.19
C ILE A 122 -18.78 -8.07 -31.41
N ALA A 123 -19.05 -8.14 -30.10
CA ALA A 123 -18.55 -9.25 -29.30
C ALA A 123 -18.87 -10.58 -29.99
N ALA A 124 -17.83 -11.27 -30.45
CA ALA A 124 -18.01 -12.54 -31.16
C ALA A 124 -18.45 -13.66 -30.23
N TYR A 125 -18.31 -13.42 -28.92
CA TYR A 125 -18.65 -14.39 -27.88
C TYR A 125 -19.42 -13.73 -26.73
N LEU A 126 -20.37 -14.46 -26.17
CA LEU A 126 -21.14 -14.03 -25.01
C LEU A 126 -20.28 -14.07 -23.74
N PRO A 127 -20.41 -13.08 -22.87
CA PRO A 127 -19.70 -13.09 -21.59
C PRO A 127 -20.13 -14.29 -20.74
N LYS A 128 -19.19 -14.81 -19.95
CA LYS A 128 -19.40 -15.97 -19.08
C LYS A 128 -18.75 -15.74 -17.72
N ASP A 129 -19.39 -16.22 -16.70
CA ASP A 129 -18.83 -16.32 -15.35
C ASP A 129 -18.65 -17.78 -14.92
N THR A 130 -17.69 -17.99 -14.04
CA THR A 130 -17.39 -19.31 -13.47
C THR A 130 -16.93 -19.13 -12.04
N ILE A 131 -17.46 -19.96 -11.14
CA ILE A 131 -17.05 -19.96 -9.73
C ILE A 131 -16.02 -21.07 -9.52
N ILE A 132 -14.87 -20.71 -8.95
CA ILE A 132 -13.81 -21.64 -8.62
C ILE A 132 -13.86 -21.94 -7.11
N SER A 133 -14.00 -23.21 -6.74
CA SER A 133 -13.89 -23.66 -5.36
C SER A 133 -12.49 -24.24 -5.11
N ASP A 134 -11.92 -23.97 -3.93
CA ASP A 134 -10.54 -24.37 -3.57
C ASP A 134 -10.20 -25.85 -3.76
N ALA A 135 -11.18 -26.72 -3.53
CA ALA A 135 -10.94 -28.16 -3.55
C ALA A 135 -10.64 -28.74 -4.94
N LYS A 136 -10.88 -27.99 -6.04
CA LYS A 136 -10.89 -28.55 -7.40
C LYS A 136 -9.69 -28.10 -8.26
N TYR A 137 -8.93 -27.10 -7.87
CA TYR A 137 -8.06 -26.38 -8.83
C TYR A 137 -6.59 -26.20 -8.39
N GLU A 138 -6.08 -27.01 -7.47
CA GLU A 138 -4.64 -27.03 -7.19
C GLU A 138 -3.88 -27.63 -8.40
N GLY A 139 -3.40 -26.74 -9.28
CA GLY A 139 -2.53 -27.10 -10.40
C GLY A 139 -3.21 -27.66 -11.64
N GLU A 140 -4.54 -27.69 -11.71
CA GLU A 140 -5.30 -28.14 -12.87
C GLU A 140 -5.54 -26.98 -13.86
N ILE A 141 -5.37 -27.26 -15.15
CA ILE A 141 -5.70 -26.30 -16.22
C ILE A 141 -7.21 -26.30 -16.44
N ILE A 142 -7.84 -25.14 -16.31
CA ILE A 142 -9.28 -24.98 -16.46
C ILE A 142 -9.62 -24.76 -17.95
N THR A 143 -10.52 -25.53 -18.50
CA THR A 143 -11.01 -25.29 -19.85
C THR A 143 -12.38 -24.61 -19.82
N ILE A 144 -12.46 -23.44 -20.44
CA ILE A 144 -13.67 -22.60 -20.51
C ILE A 144 -14.17 -22.55 -21.96
N TYR A 145 -15.44 -22.82 -22.14
CA TYR A 145 -16.11 -22.73 -23.44
C TYR A 145 -16.98 -21.49 -23.52
N LEU A 146 -16.71 -20.61 -24.49
CA LEU A 146 -17.55 -19.44 -24.76
C LEU A 146 -18.51 -19.72 -25.92
N ASN A 147 -19.75 -19.27 -25.78
CA ASN A 147 -20.78 -19.36 -26.78
C ASN A 147 -20.76 -18.14 -27.70
N GLN A 148 -20.99 -18.36 -28.96
CA GLN A 148 -21.31 -17.30 -29.92
C GLN A 148 -22.79 -16.92 -29.78
N PRO A 149 -23.14 -15.63 -30.00
CA PRO A 149 -24.53 -15.18 -29.97
C PRO A 149 -25.41 -15.86 -31.02
#